data_22514912b191c694db1a06c01ffa81d3
#
_entry.id   22514912b191c694db1a06c01ffa81d3
#
_cell.length_a   1.000
_cell.length_b   1.000
_cell.length_c   1.000
_cell.angle_alpha   90.00
_cell.angle_beta   90.00
_cell.angle_gamma   90.00
#
_symmetry.space_group_name_H-M   'P 1'
#
loop_
_entity.id
_entity.type
_entity.pdbx_description
1 polymer ?
#
loop_
_entity_poly.entity_id
_entity_poly.type
_entity_poly.pdbx_seq_one_letter_code
_entity_poly.pdbx_strand_id
1 'polypeptide(L)'
;MLNDLLTYLKPYFLYVKGQPVIFTQLYFWGFFAVVLAIYSLLYKKNTLRTFYLLLVSFFFYYKTSGVFLILLIFTICSDYNWGRLIHQTKSVKRKKLYLTISMILNLSLLCYFKYAYFFTESVNDLAGTHLHFFNHFAQFSNTFLGTKDPIDKLILPVGISFFTFQSISYTIDMYREKVTPVKSIFDYGFFVCFFPHLVAGPIVKAHEFLYQIYLPYNLKRKEFGLAVFWIINGLGKKIVADYMAINYIDRIFDNPNYYSGVETVVGIFGYSLQIYADFSGYTDIAIGVALLLGYRLKTNFKSPYKSQDVSEFWKRWHISLSSWLKEYLYIPLGGNKKGTLGSYICIAFLSTVLVLLTGKIWLLLVLLCLAIVFVLLSYFFPKVKQSINTNINLLVTMLLGGFWHGSSWLFIIWGGLNGLGLVVHKLWLKISPFKNTNSFFVKVMLVLITLTFISFTRIFFRSDNLETVSLIFDRINNHFGAALTLHIIKGYAVVFSVMAIGYLIH
;
A
#
# COMPACT_ATOMS: atom_id res chain seq x y z
N MET A 1 16.03 -43.55 5.96
CA MET A 1 15.73 -42.76 7.17
C MET A 1 16.34 -41.36 7.15
N LEU A 2 17.71 -41.19 7.08
CA LEU A 2 18.28 -39.83 7.06
C LEU A 2 17.94 -39.07 5.77
N ASN A 3 18.04 -39.71 4.60
CA ASN A 3 17.65 -39.10 3.32
C ASN A 3 16.17 -38.78 3.22
N ASP A 4 15.32 -39.63 3.78
CA ASP A 4 13.88 -39.40 3.82
C ASP A 4 13.55 -38.22 4.73
N LEU A 5 14.22 -38.12 5.89
CA LEU A 5 14.11 -36.99 6.79
C LEU A 5 14.60 -35.69 6.14
N LEU A 6 15.73 -35.72 5.45
CA LEU A 6 16.26 -34.58 4.70
C LEU A 6 15.30 -34.13 3.58
N THR A 7 14.72 -35.09 2.86
CA THR A 7 13.74 -34.82 1.79
C THR A 7 12.48 -34.22 2.39
N TYR A 8 12.00 -34.72 3.53
CA TYR A 8 10.85 -34.20 4.24
C TYR A 8 11.09 -32.77 4.79
N LEU A 9 12.30 -32.50 5.30
CA LEU A 9 12.64 -31.19 5.86
C LEU A 9 12.99 -30.13 4.80
N LYS A 10 13.40 -30.56 3.59
CA LYS A 10 13.82 -29.67 2.50
C LYS A 10 12.83 -28.53 2.20
N PRO A 11 11.49 -28.75 2.09
CA PRO A 11 10.51 -27.69 1.83
C PRO A 11 10.44 -26.61 2.93
N TYR A 12 10.82 -26.97 4.17
CA TYR A 12 10.80 -26.01 5.29
C TYR A 12 12.00 -25.04 5.26
N PHE A 13 13.11 -25.41 4.62
CA PHE A 13 14.32 -24.57 4.55
C PHE A 13 14.53 -23.93 3.20
N LEU A 14 14.12 -24.58 2.12
CA LEU A 14 14.29 -24.05 0.76
C LEU A 14 13.03 -23.32 0.28
N TYR A 15 13.24 -22.36 -0.62
CA TYR A 15 12.13 -21.67 -1.30
C TYR A 15 11.32 -22.66 -2.13
N VAL A 16 10.00 -22.57 -1.98
CA VAL A 16 9.03 -23.33 -2.80
C VAL A 16 8.09 -22.32 -3.44
N LYS A 17 8.05 -22.30 -4.78
CA LYS A 17 7.21 -21.38 -5.54
C LYS A 17 5.73 -21.57 -5.19
N GLY A 18 5.02 -20.48 -4.93
CA GLY A 18 3.60 -20.54 -4.56
C GLY A 18 3.32 -20.88 -3.09
N GLN A 19 4.34 -21.09 -2.27
CA GLN A 19 4.19 -21.36 -0.83
C GLN A 19 4.96 -20.33 0.03
N PRO A 20 4.54 -19.04 0.00
CA PRO A 20 5.20 -18.02 0.83
C PRO A 20 4.91 -18.29 2.31
N VAL A 21 5.84 -17.90 3.18
CA VAL A 21 5.61 -17.92 4.63
C VAL A 21 4.77 -16.71 5.00
N ILE A 22 3.55 -16.96 5.48
CA ILE A 22 2.61 -15.91 5.89
C ILE A 22 2.11 -16.15 7.32
N PHE A 23 1.68 -15.10 8.00
CA PHE A 23 1.27 -15.11 9.41
C PHE A 23 0.09 -16.05 9.74
N THR A 24 -0.71 -16.42 8.76
CA THR A 24 -1.87 -17.31 8.93
C THR A 24 -1.52 -18.80 8.93
N GLN A 25 -0.30 -19.14 8.56
CA GLN A 25 0.14 -20.54 8.50
C GLN A 25 0.74 -21.01 9.83
N LEU A 26 0.43 -22.22 10.24
CA LEU A 26 1.02 -22.84 11.43
C LEU A 26 2.56 -22.90 11.35
N TYR A 27 3.09 -23.09 10.13
CA TYR A 27 4.52 -23.06 9.89
C TYR A 27 5.18 -21.74 10.35
N PHE A 28 4.55 -20.59 10.12
CA PHE A 28 5.06 -19.30 10.61
C PHE A 28 5.19 -19.29 12.14
N TRP A 29 4.22 -19.82 12.86
CA TRP A 29 4.24 -19.81 14.32
C TRP A 29 5.30 -20.75 14.89
N GLY A 30 5.52 -21.92 14.25
CA GLY A 30 6.65 -22.79 14.58
C GLY A 30 7.99 -22.11 14.34
N PHE A 31 8.17 -21.49 13.18
CA PHE A 31 9.34 -20.66 12.86
C PHE A 31 9.52 -19.56 13.89
N PHE A 32 8.48 -18.80 14.22
CA PHE A 32 8.56 -17.68 15.16
C PHE A 32 8.87 -18.15 16.60
N ALA A 33 8.37 -19.29 17.01
CA ALA A 33 8.73 -19.90 18.31
C ALA A 33 10.25 -20.21 18.40
N VAL A 34 10.83 -20.79 17.32
CA VAL A 34 12.29 -21.01 17.24
C VAL A 34 13.04 -19.69 17.27
N VAL A 35 12.57 -18.67 16.52
CA VAL A 35 13.17 -17.33 16.52
C VAL A 35 13.17 -16.74 17.93
N LEU A 36 12.06 -16.81 18.66
CA LEU A 36 11.97 -16.30 20.03
C LEU A 36 12.87 -17.07 21.00
N ALA A 37 12.97 -18.38 20.87
CA ALA A 37 13.84 -19.21 21.71
C ALA A 37 15.30 -18.80 21.58
N ILE A 38 15.82 -18.66 20.35
CA ILE A 38 17.19 -18.19 20.10
C ILE A 38 17.34 -16.72 20.53
N TYR A 39 16.35 -15.88 20.23
CA TYR A 39 16.34 -14.46 20.61
C TYR A 39 16.46 -14.28 22.13
N SER A 40 15.84 -15.15 22.92
CA SER A 40 15.91 -15.12 24.38
C SER A 40 17.33 -15.28 24.95
N LEU A 41 18.26 -15.82 24.15
CA LEU A 41 19.67 -15.93 24.51
C LEU A 41 20.49 -14.71 24.11
N LEU A 42 20.03 -13.96 23.10
CA LEU A 42 20.79 -12.88 22.44
C LEU A 42 20.31 -11.46 22.81
N TYR A 43 19.11 -11.31 23.36
CA TYR A 43 18.42 -10.02 23.51
C TYR A 43 19.19 -8.96 24.30
N LYS A 44 20.07 -9.34 25.22
CA LYS A 44 20.89 -8.43 26.05
C LYS A 44 22.00 -7.73 25.24
N LYS A 45 22.44 -8.31 24.11
CA LYS A 45 23.56 -7.80 23.29
C LYS A 45 23.01 -7.17 22.00
N ASN A 46 22.83 -5.84 21.97
CA ASN A 46 22.20 -5.11 20.88
C ASN A 46 22.72 -5.49 19.49
N THR A 47 24.04 -5.56 19.31
CA THR A 47 24.66 -5.89 18.01
C THR A 47 24.32 -7.31 17.54
N LEU A 48 24.45 -8.31 18.45
CA LEU A 48 24.12 -9.70 18.12
C LEU A 48 22.63 -9.88 17.85
N ARG A 49 21.78 -9.21 18.64
CA ARG A 49 20.34 -9.20 18.46
C ARG A 49 19.96 -8.68 17.08
N THR A 50 20.50 -7.52 16.69
CA THR A 50 20.21 -6.89 15.39
C THR A 50 20.70 -7.76 14.24
N PHE A 51 21.92 -8.29 14.33
CA PHE A 51 22.48 -9.18 13.32
C PHE A 51 21.68 -10.49 13.19
N TYR A 52 21.29 -11.10 14.30
CA TYR A 52 20.43 -12.28 14.32
C TYR A 52 19.08 -12.01 13.64
N LEU A 53 18.41 -10.92 14.00
CA LEU A 53 17.11 -10.57 13.40
C LEU A 53 17.23 -10.20 11.92
N LEU A 54 18.36 -9.65 11.48
CA LEU A 54 18.68 -9.45 10.07
C LEU A 54 18.74 -10.79 9.32
N LEU A 55 19.47 -11.79 9.84
CA LEU A 55 19.56 -13.11 9.22
C LEU A 55 18.20 -13.82 9.20
N VAL A 56 17.45 -13.74 10.27
CA VAL A 56 16.06 -14.24 10.34
C VAL A 56 15.18 -13.58 9.26
N SER A 57 15.32 -12.27 9.08
CA SER A 57 14.56 -11.52 8.07
C SER A 57 14.96 -11.89 6.65
N PHE A 58 16.26 -12.11 6.39
CA PHE A 58 16.72 -12.61 5.10
C PHE A 58 16.19 -14.02 4.81
N PHE A 59 16.21 -14.91 5.80
CA PHE A 59 15.62 -16.24 5.66
C PHE A 59 14.13 -16.18 5.37
N PHE A 60 13.38 -15.37 6.14
CA PHE A 60 11.95 -15.14 5.91
C PHE A 60 11.66 -14.62 4.49
N TYR A 61 12.46 -13.64 4.04
CA TYR A 61 12.29 -13.08 2.70
C TYR A 61 12.68 -14.07 1.61
N TYR A 62 13.75 -14.85 1.81
CA TYR A 62 14.12 -15.94 0.90
C TYR A 62 13.00 -16.97 0.77
N LYS A 63 12.39 -17.38 1.88
CA LYS A 63 11.26 -18.31 1.88
C LYS A 63 10.02 -17.75 1.19
N THR A 64 9.86 -16.45 1.16
CA THR A 64 8.69 -15.76 0.57
C THR A 64 8.91 -15.40 -0.89
N SER A 65 10.11 -14.98 -1.28
CA SER A 65 10.42 -14.40 -2.59
C SER A 65 11.60 -15.03 -3.32
N GLY A 66 12.27 -16.03 -2.74
CA GLY A 66 13.35 -16.77 -3.39
C GLY A 66 14.53 -15.89 -3.80
N VAL A 67 14.90 -15.97 -5.07
CA VAL A 67 16.04 -15.25 -5.67
C VAL A 67 15.95 -13.73 -5.58
N PHE A 68 14.76 -13.17 -5.39
CA PHE A 68 14.58 -11.73 -5.23
C PHE A 68 15.22 -11.17 -3.94
N LEU A 69 15.73 -12.03 -3.05
CA LEU A 69 16.58 -11.61 -1.94
C LEU A 69 17.82 -10.83 -2.43
N ILE A 70 18.34 -11.12 -3.63
CA ILE A 70 19.47 -10.40 -4.23
C ILE A 70 19.10 -8.92 -4.46
N LEU A 71 17.89 -8.62 -4.93
CA LEU A 71 17.42 -7.25 -5.14
C LEU A 71 17.30 -6.49 -3.82
N LEU A 72 16.81 -7.16 -2.78
CA LEU A 72 16.74 -6.57 -1.45
C LEU A 72 18.14 -6.24 -0.91
N ILE A 73 19.09 -7.16 -1.04
CA ILE A 73 20.49 -6.93 -0.63
C ILE A 73 21.11 -5.80 -1.45
N PHE A 74 20.88 -5.78 -2.78
CA PHE A 74 21.35 -4.70 -3.65
C PHE A 74 20.83 -3.35 -3.18
N THR A 75 19.53 -3.23 -2.90
CA THR A 75 18.90 -2.00 -2.40
C THR A 75 19.52 -1.57 -1.06
N ILE A 76 19.74 -2.52 -0.13
CA ILE A 76 20.38 -2.25 1.15
C ILE A 76 21.80 -1.71 0.95
N CYS A 77 22.60 -2.35 0.13
CA CYS A 77 23.98 -1.91 -0.14
C CYS A 77 24.02 -0.56 -0.83
N SER A 78 23.16 -0.34 -1.83
CA SER A 78 23.09 0.90 -2.57
C SER A 78 22.72 2.08 -1.67
N ASP A 79 21.58 1.99 -0.95
CA ASP A 79 21.05 3.15 -0.21
C ASP A 79 21.81 3.44 1.10
N TYR A 80 22.42 2.41 1.71
CA TYR A 80 23.37 2.64 2.80
C TYR A 80 24.55 3.52 2.35
N ASN A 81 25.12 3.23 1.18
CA ASN A 81 26.22 4.03 0.64
C ASN A 81 25.77 5.43 0.22
N TRP A 82 24.63 5.56 -0.48
CA TRP A 82 24.10 6.87 -0.85
C TRP A 82 23.79 7.72 0.39
N GLY A 83 23.20 7.13 1.43
CA GLY A 83 22.95 7.82 2.71
C GLY A 83 24.24 8.36 3.34
N ARG A 84 25.31 7.56 3.37
CA ARG A 84 26.63 8.00 3.85
C ARG A 84 27.20 9.14 3.03
N LEU A 85 27.17 9.04 1.71
CA LEU A 85 27.65 10.09 0.80
C LEU A 85 26.87 11.41 0.93
N ILE A 86 25.55 11.33 1.11
CA ILE A 86 24.69 12.49 1.38
C ILE A 86 25.10 13.17 2.69
N HIS A 87 25.38 12.39 3.73
CA HIS A 87 25.77 12.96 5.02
C HIS A 87 27.15 13.57 5.03
N GLN A 88 28.12 12.89 4.41
CA GLN A 88 29.54 13.29 4.44
C GLN A 88 29.85 14.53 3.58
N THR A 89 29.07 14.77 2.53
CA THR A 89 29.34 15.90 1.64
C THR A 89 28.76 17.21 2.19
N LYS A 90 29.58 18.30 2.12
CA LYS A 90 29.14 19.66 2.46
C LYS A 90 28.45 20.39 1.29
N SER A 91 28.65 19.92 0.07
CA SER A 91 28.09 20.56 -1.13
C SER A 91 26.62 20.21 -1.32
N VAL A 92 25.74 21.21 -1.30
CA VAL A 92 24.30 21.06 -1.53
C VAL A 92 24.01 20.45 -2.90
N LYS A 93 24.78 20.83 -3.94
CA LYS A 93 24.64 20.27 -5.30
C LYS A 93 24.93 18.75 -5.31
N ARG A 94 26.01 18.33 -4.65
CA ARG A 94 26.36 16.89 -4.53
C ARG A 94 25.36 16.13 -3.67
N LYS A 95 24.89 16.69 -2.53
CA LYS A 95 23.81 16.09 -1.73
C LYS A 95 22.58 15.80 -2.60
N LYS A 96 22.15 16.80 -3.40
CA LYS A 96 20.99 16.65 -4.29
C LYS A 96 21.23 15.61 -5.39
N LEU A 97 22.43 15.57 -5.98
CA LEU A 97 22.80 14.57 -6.99
C LEU A 97 22.71 13.14 -6.41
N TYR A 98 23.32 12.88 -5.25
CA TYR A 98 23.30 11.57 -4.63
C TYR A 98 21.88 11.11 -4.25
N LEU A 99 21.07 12.04 -3.72
CA LEU A 99 19.66 11.76 -3.46
C LEU A 99 18.93 11.41 -4.76
N THR A 100 19.14 12.18 -5.83
CA THR A 100 18.48 11.92 -7.12
C THR A 100 18.87 10.56 -7.69
N ILE A 101 20.15 10.17 -7.61
CA ILE A 101 20.61 8.84 -8.07
C ILE A 101 19.96 7.72 -7.26
N SER A 102 19.94 7.83 -5.92
CA SER A 102 19.25 6.84 -5.07
C SER A 102 17.77 6.72 -5.43
N MET A 103 17.08 7.85 -5.62
CA MET A 103 15.66 7.84 -6.01
C MET A 103 15.45 7.19 -7.38
N ILE A 104 16.28 7.52 -8.38
CA ILE A 104 16.19 6.91 -9.72
C ILE A 104 16.40 5.40 -9.63
N LEU A 105 17.42 4.92 -8.91
CA LEU A 105 17.68 3.49 -8.75
C LEU A 105 16.49 2.77 -8.12
N ASN A 106 15.96 3.26 -7.00
CA ASN A 106 14.81 2.67 -6.32
C ASN A 106 13.55 2.66 -7.19
N LEU A 107 13.25 3.78 -7.84
CA LEU A 107 12.09 3.90 -8.72
C LEU A 107 12.24 3.07 -10.00
N SER A 108 13.45 2.97 -10.57
CA SER A 108 13.70 2.13 -11.75
C SER A 108 13.50 0.65 -11.45
N LEU A 109 13.95 0.16 -10.29
CA LEU A 109 13.66 -1.20 -9.84
C LEU A 109 12.16 -1.44 -9.69
N LEU A 110 11.45 -0.51 -9.03
CA LEU A 110 10.01 -0.60 -8.89
C LEU A 110 9.30 -0.55 -10.23
N CYS A 111 9.71 0.34 -11.14
CA CYS A 111 9.15 0.45 -12.48
C CYS A 111 9.37 -0.82 -13.30
N TYR A 112 10.56 -1.39 -13.25
CA TYR A 112 10.88 -2.61 -13.97
C TYR A 112 10.01 -3.78 -13.50
N PHE A 113 9.98 -4.09 -12.21
CA PHE A 113 9.27 -5.27 -11.71
C PHE A 113 7.76 -5.11 -11.59
N LYS A 114 7.24 -3.89 -11.45
CA LYS A 114 5.82 -3.68 -11.22
C LYS A 114 5.09 -3.12 -12.44
N TYR A 115 5.72 -2.26 -13.23
CA TYR A 115 5.02 -1.47 -14.23
C TYR A 115 5.46 -1.74 -15.68
N ALA A 116 6.48 -2.56 -15.91
CA ALA A 116 7.00 -2.77 -17.26
C ALA A 116 5.93 -3.32 -18.22
N TYR A 117 5.16 -4.34 -17.81
CA TYR A 117 4.04 -4.84 -18.62
C TYR A 117 2.99 -3.77 -18.89
N PHE A 118 2.55 -3.09 -17.85
CA PHE A 118 1.54 -2.04 -17.97
C PHE A 118 1.95 -0.96 -19.00
N PHE A 119 3.22 -0.54 -18.98
CA PHE A 119 3.71 0.42 -19.95
C PHE A 119 3.82 -0.20 -21.34
N THR A 120 4.29 -1.43 -21.47
CA THR A 120 4.41 -2.11 -22.78
C THR A 120 3.03 -2.30 -23.41
N GLU A 121 2.05 -2.81 -22.67
CA GLU A 121 0.67 -2.97 -23.13
C GLU A 121 0.03 -1.62 -23.47
N SER A 122 0.17 -0.62 -22.60
CA SER A 122 -0.37 0.72 -22.87
C SER A 122 0.22 1.35 -24.14
N VAL A 123 1.51 1.14 -24.41
CA VAL A 123 2.16 1.62 -25.66
C VAL A 123 1.64 0.84 -26.87
N ASN A 124 1.49 -0.47 -26.77
CA ASN A 124 0.93 -1.30 -27.83
C ASN A 124 -0.49 -0.86 -28.20
N ASP A 125 -1.34 -0.63 -27.19
CA ASP A 125 -2.73 -0.21 -27.39
C ASP A 125 -2.81 1.20 -28.03
N LEU A 126 -1.94 2.12 -27.61
CA LEU A 126 -1.94 3.50 -28.09
C LEU A 126 -1.32 3.68 -29.47
N ALA A 127 -0.21 2.97 -29.73
CA ALA A 127 0.56 3.15 -30.97
C ALA A 127 0.36 2.04 -32.00
N GLY A 128 -0.50 1.02 -31.69
CA GLY A 128 -0.69 -0.14 -32.56
C GLY A 128 0.57 -0.98 -32.77
N THR A 129 1.47 -0.98 -31.77
CA THR A 129 2.73 -1.74 -31.83
C THR A 129 2.57 -3.13 -31.21
N HIS A 130 3.52 -4.02 -31.46
CA HIS A 130 3.56 -5.38 -30.88
C HIS A 130 4.86 -5.57 -30.10
N LEU A 131 5.16 -4.66 -29.18
CA LEU A 131 6.33 -4.75 -28.32
C LEU A 131 6.15 -5.91 -27.32
N HIS A 132 7.18 -6.72 -27.17
CA HIS A 132 7.22 -7.79 -26.19
C HIS A 132 8.20 -7.45 -25.07
N PHE A 133 7.75 -7.66 -23.84
CA PHE A 133 8.60 -7.47 -22.69
C PHE A 133 9.50 -8.71 -22.51
N PHE A 134 10.78 -8.47 -22.27
CA PHE A 134 11.75 -9.52 -21.98
C PHE A 134 12.28 -9.39 -20.55
N ASN A 135 12.14 -10.48 -19.77
CA ASN A 135 12.55 -10.49 -18.37
C ASN A 135 14.06 -10.83 -18.24
N HIS A 136 14.89 -9.79 -18.33
CA HIS A 136 16.34 -9.91 -18.17
C HIS A 136 16.76 -10.47 -16.81
N PHE A 137 16.00 -10.19 -15.74
CA PHE A 137 16.30 -10.73 -14.41
C PHE A 137 16.08 -12.25 -14.35
N ALA A 138 14.99 -12.75 -14.96
CA ALA A 138 14.76 -14.19 -15.07
C ALA A 138 15.85 -14.87 -15.89
N GLN A 139 16.28 -14.27 -17.01
CA GLN A 139 17.41 -14.76 -17.80
C GLN A 139 18.68 -14.85 -16.94
N PHE A 140 19.01 -13.78 -16.21
CA PHE A 140 20.16 -13.77 -15.30
C PHE A 140 20.05 -14.88 -14.24
N SER A 141 18.91 -15.00 -13.57
CA SER A 141 18.73 -16.00 -12.52
C SER A 141 18.78 -17.43 -13.05
N ASN A 142 18.23 -17.67 -14.24
CA ASN A 142 18.29 -18.98 -14.91
C ASN A 142 19.71 -19.35 -15.26
N THR A 143 20.51 -18.39 -15.79
CA THR A 143 21.88 -18.64 -16.22
C THR A 143 22.85 -18.86 -15.05
N PHE A 144 22.77 -18.03 -14.02
CA PHE A 144 23.75 -18.00 -12.93
C PHE A 144 23.34 -18.77 -11.68
N LEU A 145 22.02 -18.93 -11.44
CA LEU A 145 21.49 -19.56 -10.23
C LEU A 145 20.71 -20.85 -10.51
N GLY A 146 20.60 -21.24 -11.80
CA GLY A 146 19.89 -22.45 -12.20
C GLY A 146 18.39 -22.43 -11.92
N THR A 147 17.77 -21.26 -11.80
CA THR A 147 16.31 -21.15 -11.71
C THR A 147 15.68 -21.51 -13.07
N LYS A 148 14.38 -21.76 -13.08
CA LYS A 148 13.61 -22.04 -14.31
C LYS A 148 12.44 -21.06 -14.40
N ASP A 149 12.73 -19.77 -14.16
CA ASP A 149 11.71 -18.74 -14.21
C ASP A 149 11.38 -18.36 -15.66
N PRO A 150 10.11 -18.09 -15.98
CA PRO A 150 9.71 -17.69 -17.32
C PRO A 150 10.33 -16.33 -17.69
N ILE A 151 10.91 -16.25 -18.89
CA ILE A 151 11.55 -15.03 -19.40
C ILE A 151 10.55 -14.09 -20.08
N ASP A 152 9.35 -14.57 -20.35
CA ASP A 152 8.23 -13.84 -20.93
C ASP A 152 7.24 -13.27 -19.87
N LYS A 153 7.49 -13.54 -18.58
CA LYS A 153 6.66 -13.09 -17.47
C LYS A 153 7.50 -12.47 -16.37
N LEU A 154 7.01 -11.35 -15.81
CA LEU A 154 7.57 -10.79 -14.58
C LEU A 154 6.87 -11.40 -13.36
N ILE A 155 7.68 -11.87 -12.44
CA ILE A 155 7.21 -12.22 -11.10
C ILE A 155 7.49 -11.01 -10.23
N LEU A 156 6.44 -10.46 -9.62
CA LEU A 156 6.58 -9.31 -8.73
C LEU A 156 7.24 -9.74 -7.41
N PRO A 157 8.41 -9.18 -7.05
CA PRO A 157 9.03 -9.46 -5.76
C PRO A 157 8.13 -9.01 -4.62
N VAL A 158 7.84 -9.91 -3.68
CA VAL A 158 6.99 -9.56 -2.52
C VAL A 158 7.64 -8.43 -1.74
N GLY A 159 6.86 -7.43 -1.35
CA GLY A 159 7.35 -6.30 -0.54
C GLY A 159 8.18 -5.26 -1.29
N ILE A 160 8.41 -5.38 -2.62
CA ILE A 160 9.23 -4.39 -3.36
C ILE A 160 8.74 -2.95 -3.15
N SER A 161 7.45 -2.72 -3.18
CA SER A 161 6.86 -1.40 -2.95
C SER A 161 7.10 -0.88 -1.53
N PHE A 162 7.15 -1.77 -0.53
CA PHE A 162 7.37 -1.41 0.87
C PHE A 162 8.83 -1.06 1.13
N PHE A 163 9.77 -1.92 0.75
CA PHE A 163 11.18 -1.63 0.99
C PHE A 163 11.70 -0.46 0.13
N THR A 164 11.14 -0.24 -1.07
CA THR A 164 11.41 0.96 -1.87
C THR A 164 11.00 2.24 -1.12
N PHE A 165 9.81 2.27 -0.51
CA PHE A 165 9.38 3.43 0.28
C PHE A 165 10.21 3.66 1.54
N GLN A 166 10.65 2.59 2.19
CA GLN A 166 11.55 2.68 3.34
C GLN A 166 12.92 3.25 2.94
N SER A 167 13.51 2.73 1.87
CA SER A 167 14.79 3.21 1.34
C SER A 167 14.74 4.66 0.89
N ILE A 168 13.70 5.04 0.13
CA ILE A 168 13.48 6.44 -0.26
C ILE A 168 13.32 7.34 0.98
N SER A 169 12.57 6.89 2.01
CA SER A 169 12.42 7.67 3.24
C SER A 169 13.75 7.91 3.94
N TYR A 170 14.63 6.90 3.97
CA TYR A 170 15.95 7.02 4.58
C TYR A 170 16.83 8.05 3.85
N THR A 171 16.96 7.97 2.54
CA THR A 171 17.82 8.87 1.77
C THR A 171 17.29 10.31 1.76
N ILE A 172 15.96 10.51 1.75
CA ILE A 172 15.33 11.83 1.91
C ILE A 172 15.54 12.37 3.33
N ASP A 173 15.37 11.55 4.37
CA ASP A 173 15.56 11.98 5.76
C ASP A 173 17.04 12.29 6.06
N MET A 174 17.98 11.58 5.43
CA MET A 174 19.40 11.92 5.43
C MET A 174 19.67 13.28 4.78
N TYR A 175 19.07 13.53 3.60
CA TYR A 175 19.19 14.82 2.90
C TYR A 175 18.60 15.98 3.72
N ARG A 176 17.50 15.73 4.44
CA ARG A 176 16.83 16.71 5.32
C ARG A 176 17.48 16.84 6.70
N GLU A 177 18.53 16.08 6.97
CA GLU A 177 19.23 16.02 8.26
C GLU A 177 18.33 15.63 9.45
N LYS A 178 17.25 14.87 9.16
CA LYS A 178 16.36 14.33 10.20
C LYS A 178 16.89 13.08 10.88
N VAL A 179 17.80 12.36 10.23
CA VAL A 179 18.46 11.16 10.74
C VAL A 179 19.96 11.25 10.50
N THR A 180 20.73 10.64 11.37
CA THR A 180 22.16 10.41 11.19
C THR A 180 22.40 9.03 10.58
N PRO A 181 23.53 8.80 9.88
CA PRO A 181 23.86 7.49 9.36
C PRO A 181 23.88 6.45 10.47
N VAL A 182 23.30 5.29 10.18
CA VAL A 182 23.40 4.13 11.06
C VAL A 182 24.86 3.65 11.17
N LYS A 183 25.20 3.01 12.28
CA LYS A 183 26.58 2.60 12.57
C LYS A 183 27.12 1.56 11.59
N SER A 184 26.27 0.67 11.10
CA SER A 184 26.65 -0.40 10.19
C SER A 184 25.63 -0.65 9.09
N ILE A 185 26.08 -1.29 8.00
CA ILE A 185 25.19 -1.75 6.95
C ILE A 185 24.19 -2.80 7.45
N PHE A 186 24.55 -3.56 8.50
CA PHE A 186 23.65 -4.53 9.12
C PHE A 186 22.48 -3.86 9.85
N ASP A 187 22.71 -2.71 10.51
CA ASP A 187 21.65 -1.93 11.14
C ASP A 187 20.68 -1.36 10.09
N TYR A 188 21.23 -0.88 8.97
CA TYR A 188 20.42 -0.41 7.86
C TYR A 188 19.62 -1.56 7.20
N GLY A 189 20.29 -2.67 6.94
CA GLY A 189 19.65 -3.87 6.40
C GLY A 189 18.51 -4.36 7.29
N PHE A 190 18.72 -4.38 8.60
CA PHE A 190 17.68 -4.74 9.56
C PHE A 190 16.49 -3.79 9.50
N PHE A 191 16.69 -2.47 9.39
CA PHE A 191 15.61 -1.51 9.22
C PHE A 191 14.79 -1.80 7.96
N VAL A 192 15.45 -2.06 6.83
CA VAL A 192 14.76 -2.26 5.54
C VAL A 192 14.04 -3.59 5.49
N CYS A 193 14.65 -4.68 6.01
CA CYS A 193 14.14 -6.04 5.81
C CYS A 193 13.46 -6.68 7.03
N PHE A 194 13.29 -5.96 8.15
CA PHE A 194 12.69 -6.52 9.37
C PHE A 194 11.36 -7.21 9.07
N PHE A 195 11.35 -8.54 9.19
CA PHE A 195 10.32 -9.41 8.63
C PHE A 195 8.88 -9.10 9.08
N PRO A 196 8.58 -8.57 10.29
CA PRO A 196 7.21 -8.28 10.65
C PRO A 196 6.55 -7.20 9.77
N HIS A 197 7.31 -6.21 9.29
CA HIS A 197 6.73 -5.14 8.47
C HIS A 197 7.05 -5.26 6.97
N LEU A 198 7.96 -6.15 6.57
CA LEU A 198 8.52 -6.19 5.22
C LEU A 198 7.50 -6.48 4.12
N VAL A 199 6.54 -7.37 4.38
CA VAL A 199 5.61 -7.86 3.34
C VAL A 199 4.35 -7.02 3.22
N ALA A 200 3.64 -6.79 4.32
CA ALA A 200 2.38 -6.03 4.37
C ALA A 200 2.14 -5.34 5.73
N GLY A 201 3.18 -5.17 6.52
CA GLY A 201 3.10 -4.42 7.78
C GLY A 201 2.97 -2.91 7.56
N PRO A 202 2.92 -2.12 8.64
CA PRO A 202 2.95 -0.67 8.52
C PRO A 202 4.21 -0.19 7.81
N ILE A 203 4.09 0.78 6.88
CA ILE A 203 5.25 1.40 6.24
C ILE A 203 6.01 2.21 7.29
N VAL A 204 7.26 1.82 7.54
CA VAL A 204 8.09 2.41 8.59
C VAL A 204 9.04 3.45 7.99
N LYS A 205 9.08 4.64 8.59
CA LYS A 205 9.99 5.71 8.19
C LYS A 205 11.29 5.64 8.97
N ALA A 206 12.40 6.08 8.35
CA ALA A 206 13.72 5.98 8.95
C ALA A 206 13.79 6.68 10.31
N HIS A 207 13.32 7.91 10.43
CA HIS A 207 13.34 8.68 11.70
C HIS A 207 12.44 8.10 12.81
N GLU A 208 11.49 7.22 12.46
CA GLU A 208 10.58 6.59 13.42
C GLU A 208 11.12 5.26 13.98
N PHE A 209 12.06 4.61 13.28
CA PHE A 209 12.48 3.26 13.63
C PHE A 209 13.98 3.15 14.00
N LEU A 210 14.87 3.85 13.30
CA LEU A 210 16.31 3.62 13.42
C LEU A 210 16.84 3.80 14.85
N TYR A 211 16.29 4.73 15.61
CA TYR A 211 16.71 4.95 17.00
C TYR A 211 16.42 3.73 17.90
N GLN A 212 15.36 2.94 17.57
CA GLN A 212 14.98 1.77 18.37
C GLN A 212 16.00 0.64 18.31
N ILE A 213 16.81 0.58 17.23
CA ILE A 213 17.86 -0.43 17.06
C ILE A 213 18.87 -0.38 18.19
N TYR A 214 19.16 0.83 18.69
CA TYR A 214 20.18 1.08 19.71
C TYR A 214 19.62 1.08 21.14
N LEU A 215 18.32 0.98 21.32
CA LEU A 215 17.71 0.88 22.64
C LEU A 215 17.88 -0.54 23.21
N PRO A 216 18.08 -0.68 24.53
CA PRO A 216 18.08 -1.99 25.18
C PRO A 216 16.69 -2.65 25.03
N TYR A 217 16.68 -3.96 24.96
CA TYR A 217 15.43 -4.70 24.98
C TYR A 217 14.72 -4.51 26.33
N ASN A 218 13.49 -4.06 26.26
CA ASN A 218 12.64 -3.88 27.44
C ASN A 218 11.19 -4.18 27.05
N LEU A 219 10.70 -5.34 27.46
CA LEU A 219 9.31 -5.77 27.28
C LEU A 219 8.67 -5.94 28.66
N LYS A 220 7.80 -4.99 29.02
CA LYS A 220 7.06 -5.05 30.28
C LYS A 220 5.91 -6.07 30.16
N ARG A 221 5.46 -6.62 31.30
CA ARG A 221 4.31 -7.55 31.34
C ARG A 221 3.06 -7.02 30.63
N LYS A 222 2.76 -5.73 30.79
CA LYS A 222 1.65 -5.06 30.07
C LYS A 222 1.84 -5.06 28.56
N GLU A 223 3.06 -4.83 28.09
CA GLU A 223 3.38 -4.82 26.66
C GLU A 223 3.34 -6.23 26.07
N PHE A 224 3.76 -7.25 26.83
CA PHE A 224 3.57 -8.64 26.43
C PHE A 224 2.09 -8.98 26.24
N GLY A 225 1.24 -8.64 27.21
CA GLY A 225 -0.21 -8.83 27.08
C GLY A 225 -0.80 -8.09 25.87
N LEU A 226 -0.33 -6.86 25.62
CA LEU A 226 -0.72 -6.09 24.45
C LEU A 226 -0.27 -6.74 23.13
N ALA A 227 0.94 -7.27 23.07
CA ALA A 227 1.45 -7.97 21.89
C ALA A 227 0.60 -9.22 21.56
N VAL A 228 0.30 -10.02 22.57
CA VAL A 228 -0.57 -11.20 22.42
C VAL A 228 -1.98 -10.77 21.98
N PHE A 229 -2.54 -9.71 22.56
CA PHE A 229 -3.82 -9.15 22.14
C PHE A 229 -3.82 -8.75 20.66
N TRP A 230 -2.79 -8.04 20.19
CA TRP A 230 -2.67 -7.66 18.78
C TRP A 230 -2.61 -8.88 17.86
N ILE A 231 -1.85 -9.91 18.22
CA ILE A 231 -1.74 -11.16 17.44
C ILE A 231 -3.10 -11.85 17.33
N ILE A 232 -3.78 -12.08 18.47
CA ILE A 232 -5.08 -12.78 18.50
C ILE A 232 -6.14 -11.97 17.76
N ASN A 233 -6.21 -10.66 17.99
CA ASN A 233 -7.13 -9.77 17.28
C ASN A 233 -6.90 -9.81 15.76
N GLY A 234 -5.63 -9.77 15.33
CA GLY A 234 -5.28 -9.85 13.92
C GLY A 234 -5.64 -11.18 13.28
N LEU A 235 -5.41 -12.30 13.96
CA LEU A 235 -5.83 -13.64 13.51
C LEU A 235 -7.35 -13.73 13.37
N GLY A 236 -8.11 -13.23 14.36
CA GLY A 236 -9.57 -13.22 14.31
C GLY A 236 -10.09 -12.40 13.12
N LYS A 237 -9.54 -11.20 12.88
CA LYS A 237 -9.88 -10.38 11.71
C LYS A 237 -9.59 -11.11 10.39
N LYS A 238 -8.46 -11.78 10.29
CA LYS A 238 -8.09 -12.54 9.10
C LYS A 238 -9.04 -13.68 8.81
N ILE A 239 -9.46 -14.45 9.83
CA ILE A 239 -10.46 -15.51 9.68
C ILE A 239 -11.78 -14.94 9.15
N VAL A 240 -12.23 -13.80 9.68
CA VAL A 240 -13.45 -13.11 9.21
C VAL A 240 -13.30 -12.68 7.76
N ALA A 241 -12.16 -12.10 7.40
CA ALA A 241 -11.89 -11.64 6.03
C ALA A 241 -11.93 -12.79 5.03
N ASP A 242 -11.25 -13.90 5.31
CA ASP A 242 -11.19 -15.07 4.44
C ASP A 242 -12.57 -15.75 4.32
N TYR A 243 -13.32 -15.83 5.41
CA TYR A 243 -14.69 -16.36 5.40
C TYR A 243 -15.60 -15.53 4.48
N MET A 244 -15.56 -14.22 4.58
CA MET A 244 -16.38 -13.31 3.75
C MET A 244 -15.96 -13.36 2.28
N ALA A 245 -14.67 -13.40 1.99
CA ALA A 245 -14.14 -13.50 0.63
C ALA A 245 -14.69 -14.76 -0.07
N ILE A 246 -14.43 -15.94 0.48
CA ILE A 246 -14.75 -17.22 -0.15
C ILE A 246 -16.25 -17.45 -0.27
N ASN A 247 -17.01 -17.09 0.76
CA ASN A 247 -18.43 -17.43 0.80
C ASN A 247 -19.35 -16.45 0.09
N TYR A 248 -18.89 -15.21 -0.20
CA TYR A 248 -19.78 -14.22 -0.77
C TYR A 248 -19.08 -13.30 -1.77
N ILE A 249 -18.00 -12.60 -1.36
CA ILE A 249 -17.49 -11.45 -2.10
C ILE A 249 -16.82 -11.86 -3.41
N ASP A 250 -15.92 -12.83 -3.39
CA ASP A 250 -15.21 -13.28 -4.59
C ASP A 250 -16.18 -13.81 -5.64
N ARG A 251 -17.22 -14.52 -5.22
CA ARG A 251 -18.25 -15.03 -6.13
C ARG A 251 -18.95 -13.93 -6.91
N ILE A 252 -19.26 -12.80 -6.25
CA ILE A 252 -19.96 -11.67 -6.89
C ILE A 252 -19.02 -10.91 -7.83
N PHE A 253 -17.78 -10.65 -7.42
CA PHE A 253 -16.85 -9.90 -8.24
C PHE A 253 -16.29 -10.71 -9.42
N ASP A 254 -16.12 -12.02 -9.25
CA ASP A 254 -15.64 -12.89 -10.33
C ASP A 254 -16.72 -13.18 -11.38
N ASN A 255 -18.00 -13.19 -10.97
CA ASN A 255 -19.13 -13.50 -11.86
C ASN A 255 -20.38 -12.65 -11.57
N PRO A 256 -20.36 -11.33 -11.81
CA PRO A 256 -21.47 -10.44 -11.46
C PRO A 256 -22.81 -10.82 -12.08
N ASN A 257 -22.79 -11.44 -13.26
CA ASN A 257 -23.99 -11.79 -14.02
C ASN A 257 -24.93 -12.79 -13.31
N TYR A 258 -24.42 -13.57 -12.36
CA TYR A 258 -25.22 -14.55 -11.62
C TYR A 258 -25.96 -13.97 -10.40
N TYR A 259 -25.70 -12.69 -10.06
CA TYR A 259 -26.22 -12.06 -8.86
C TYR A 259 -27.15 -10.89 -9.18
N SER A 260 -28.12 -10.66 -8.29
CA SER A 260 -28.98 -9.48 -8.37
C SER A 260 -28.24 -8.21 -7.98
N GLY A 261 -28.81 -7.05 -8.34
CA GLY A 261 -28.24 -5.77 -7.93
C GLY A 261 -28.18 -5.58 -6.42
N VAL A 262 -29.16 -6.14 -5.67
CA VAL A 262 -29.16 -6.13 -4.20
C VAL A 262 -27.95 -6.90 -3.66
N GLU A 263 -27.71 -8.13 -4.15
CA GLU A 263 -26.54 -8.93 -3.75
C GLU A 263 -25.24 -8.21 -4.10
N THR A 264 -25.18 -7.59 -5.28
CA THR A 264 -24.02 -6.83 -5.74
C THR A 264 -23.74 -5.64 -4.83
N VAL A 265 -24.76 -4.85 -4.44
CA VAL A 265 -24.60 -3.72 -3.49
C VAL A 265 -24.09 -4.23 -2.15
N VAL A 266 -24.67 -5.29 -1.60
CA VAL A 266 -24.20 -5.88 -0.35
C VAL A 266 -22.76 -6.39 -0.50
N GLY A 267 -22.40 -6.98 -1.64
CA GLY A 267 -21.04 -7.40 -1.96
C GLY A 267 -20.03 -6.26 -1.93
N ILE A 268 -20.40 -5.07 -2.44
CA ILE A 268 -19.57 -3.85 -2.43
C ILE A 268 -19.27 -3.40 -1.00
N PHE A 269 -20.30 -3.34 -0.14
CA PHE A 269 -20.09 -3.02 1.28
C PHE A 269 -19.34 -4.15 1.99
N GLY A 270 -19.66 -5.41 1.70
CA GLY A 270 -18.95 -6.58 2.22
C GLY A 270 -17.46 -6.54 1.90
N TYR A 271 -17.10 -6.20 0.66
CA TYR A 271 -15.70 -6.04 0.27
C TYR A 271 -14.99 -4.93 1.07
N SER A 272 -15.69 -3.84 1.36
CA SER A 272 -15.12 -2.80 2.21
C SER A 272 -14.75 -3.30 3.60
N LEU A 273 -15.59 -4.12 4.21
CA LEU A 273 -15.29 -4.74 5.50
C LEU A 273 -14.21 -5.83 5.39
N GLN A 274 -14.28 -6.65 4.35
CA GLN A 274 -13.33 -7.72 4.10
C GLN A 274 -11.90 -7.18 3.94
N ILE A 275 -11.67 -6.19 3.07
CA ILE A 275 -10.33 -5.60 2.87
C ILE A 275 -9.81 -4.90 4.13
N TYR A 276 -10.72 -4.33 4.96
CA TYR A 276 -10.35 -3.79 6.26
C TYR A 276 -9.91 -4.89 7.21
N ALA A 277 -10.69 -5.94 7.36
CA ALA A 277 -10.39 -7.05 8.25
C ALA A 277 -9.10 -7.77 7.83
N ASP A 278 -8.92 -8.02 6.52
CA ASP A 278 -7.73 -8.65 5.95
C ASP A 278 -6.47 -7.83 6.24
N PHE A 279 -6.45 -6.57 5.81
CA PHE A 279 -5.25 -5.75 5.91
C PHE A 279 -4.98 -5.28 7.35
N SER A 280 -6.02 -4.88 8.12
CA SER A 280 -5.81 -4.54 9.53
C SER A 280 -5.40 -5.74 10.35
N GLY A 281 -5.94 -6.94 10.04
CA GLY A 281 -5.56 -8.19 10.70
C GLY A 281 -4.07 -8.50 10.49
N TYR A 282 -3.59 -8.41 9.25
CA TYR A 282 -2.18 -8.60 8.97
C TYR A 282 -1.28 -7.58 9.70
N THR A 283 -1.66 -6.29 9.70
CA THR A 283 -0.87 -5.25 10.38
C THR A 283 -0.91 -5.39 11.90
N ASP A 284 -2.02 -5.85 12.49
CA ASP A 284 -2.14 -6.12 13.91
C ASP A 284 -1.19 -7.25 14.34
N ILE A 285 -1.12 -8.35 13.58
CA ILE A 285 -0.16 -9.44 13.82
C ILE A 285 1.27 -8.90 13.73
N ALA A 286 1.58 -8.13 12.68
CA ALA A 286 2.91 -7.53 12.51
C ALA A 286 3.33 -6.65 13.70
N ILE A 287 2.41 -5.84 14.23
CA ILE A 287 2.63 -5.00 15.42
C ILE A 287 2.90 -5.86 16.65
N GLY A 288 2.09 -6.90 16.87
CA GLY A 288 2.26 -7.81 18.01
C GLY A 288 3.57 -8.59 17.97
N VAL A 289 3.92 -9.16 16.80
CA VAL A 289 5.19 -9.88 16.57
C VAL A 289 6.39 -8.96 16.78
N ALA A 290 6.36 -7.73 16.22
CA ALA A 290 7.42 -6.76 16.40
C ALA A 290 7.58 -6.35 17.89
N LEU A 291 6.46 -6.18 18.60
CA LEU A 291 6.46 -5.80 20.01
C LEU A 291 7.07 -6.89 20.90
N LEU A 292 6.82 -8.19 20.61
CA LEU A 292 7.47 -9.31 21.30
C LEU A 292 9.00 -9.28 21.10
N LEU A 293 9.47 -8.80 19.96
CA LEU A 293 10.90 -8.61 19.67
C LEU A 293 11.45 -7.28 20.21
N GLY A 294 10.64 -6.47 20.91
CA GLY A 294 11.04 -5.21 21.53
C GLY A 294 10.97 -4.00 20.61
N TYR A 295 10.37 -4.11 19.42
CA TYR A 295 10.22 -3.01 18.45
C TYR A 295 8.77 -2.55 18.37
N ARG A 296 8.56 -1.24 18.42
CA ARG A 296 7.23 -0.63 18.38
C ARG A 296 6.93 -0.11 16.97
N LEU A 297 5.93 -0.71 16.33
CA LEU A 297 5.35 -0.23 15.08
C LEU A 297 4.11 0.62 15.36
N LYS A 298 3.84 1.60 14.49
CA LYS A 298 2.64 2.44 14.60
C LYS A 298 1.40 1.70 14.13
N THR A 299 0.25 2.01 14.73
CA THR A 299 -1.05 1.52 14.28
C THR A 299 -1.34 2.04 12.87
N ASN A 300 -1.92 1.17 12.03
CA ASN A 300 -2.19 1.49 10.63
C ASN A 300 -3.67 1.82 10.37
N PHE A 301 -4.54 1.45 11.30
CA PHE A 301 -5.99 1.68 11.21
C PHE A 301 -6.57 2.20 12.54
N LYS A 302 -7.56 3.10 12.45
CA LYS A 302 -8.26 3.65 13.62
C LYS A 302 -9.75 3.83 13.33
N SER A 303 -10.51 2.71 13.31
CA SER A 303 -11.95 2.69 13.01
C SER A 303 -12.32 3.58 11.81
N PRO A 304 -11.83 3.28 10.60
CA PRO A 304 -11.95 4.18 9.45
C PRO A 304 -13.39 4.39 8.98
N TYR A 305 -14.29 3.43 9.24
CA TYR A 305 -15.70 3.51 8.80
C TYR A 305 -16.57 4.38 9.71
N LYS A 306 -16.03 4.89 10.82
CA LYS A 306 -16.67 5.94 11.65
C LYS A 306 -16.36 7.36 11.17
N SER A 307 -15.67 7.50 10.03
CA SER A 307 -15.29 8.81 9.47
C SER A 307 -16.48 9.54 8.90
N GLN A 308 -16.62 10.81 9.26
CA GLN A 308 -17.71 11.70 8.80
C GLN A 308 -17.39 12.34 7.44
N ASP A 309 -16.14 12.21 6.97
CA ASP A 309 -15.70 12.75 5.69
C ASP A 309 -14.50 11.98 5.12
N VAL A 310 -14.22 12.20 3.82
CA VAL A 310 -13.14 11.54 3.10
C VAL A 310 -11.76 11.90 3.65
N SER A 311 -11.56 13.12 4.15
CA SER A 311 -10.29 13.54 4.73
C SER A 311 -10.03 12.85 6.08
N GLU A 312 -11.06 12.69 6.90
CA GLU A 312 -10.99 11.93 8.14
C GLU A 312 -10.76 10.44 7.86
N PHE A 313 -11.40 9.88 6.83
CA PHE A 313 -11.19 8.50 6.40
C PHE A 313 -9.71 8.23 6.13
N TRP A 314 -9.03 9.05 5.33
CA TRP A 314 -7.62 8.89 5.01
C TRP A 314 -6.66 9.16 6.18
N LYS A 315 -7.12 9.78 7.27
CA LYS A 315 -6.37 9.88 8.54
C LYS A 315 -6.50 8.63 9.41
N ARG A 316 -7.48 7.77 9.13
CA ARG A 316 -7.82 6.57 9.90
C ARG A 316 -7.54 5.27 9.14
N TRP A 317 -7.49 5.32 7.81
CA TRP A 317 -7.21 4.22 6.89
C TRP A 317 -5.76 4.27 6.44
N HIS A 318 -5.03 3.12 6.54
CA HIS A 318 -3.66 2.97 6.07
C HIS A 318 -2.77 4.15 6.45
N ILE A 319 -2.73 4.45 7.75
CA ILE A 319 -2.14 5.68 8.32
C ILE A 319 -0.66 5.81 7.94
N SER A 320 0.07 4.70 7.90
CA SER A 320 1.48 4.68 7.52
C SER A 320 1.70 5.15 6.08
N LEU A 321 0.91 4.65 5.12
CA LEU A 321 0.96 5.10 3.72
C LEU A 321 0.53 6.56 3.58
N SER A 322 -0.61 6.93 4.17
CA SER A 322 -1.14 8.30 4.10
C SER A 322 -0.14 9.32 4.67
N SER A 323 0.53 8.98 5.77
CA SER A 323 1.57 9.82 6.37
C SER A 323 2.83 9.86 5.51
N TRP A 324 3.21 8.76 4.86
CA TRP A 324 4.35 8.71 3.95
C TRP A 324 4.10 9.58 2.72
N LEU A 325 2.96 9.39 2.04
CA LEU A 325 2.56 10.19 0.88
C LEU A 325 2.50 11.69 1.22
N LYS A 326 1.96 12.02 2.41
CA LYS A 326 1.94 13.42 2.87
C LYS A 326 3.35 14.00 3.02
N GLU A 327 4.26 13.27 3.64
CA GLU A 327 5.58 13.79 4.03
C GLU A 327 6.59 13.80 2.87
N TYR A 328 6.56 12.77 2.02
CA TYR A 328 7.56 12.58 0.97
C TYR A 328 7.05 12.91 -0.45
N LEU A 329 5.74 13.12 -0.63
CA LEU A 329 5.17 13.49 -1.91
C LEU A 329 4.37 14.79 -1.84
N TYR A 330 3.32 14.87 -1.02
CA TYR A 330 2.42 16.02 -0.97
C TYR A 330 3.11 17.32 -0.53
N ILE A 331 3.88 17.29 0.55
CA ILE A 331 4.61 18.46 1.05
C ILE A 331 5.67 18.92 0.06
N PRO A 332 6.52 18.05 -0.53
CA PRO A 332 7.47 18.45 -1.58
C PRO A 332 6.83 19.05 -2.84
N LEU A 333 5.63 18.58 -3.23
CA LEU A 333 4.86 19.19 -4.32
C LEU A 333 4.34 20.59 -3.98
N GLY A 334 4.51 21.06 -2.73
CA GLY A 334 4.10 22.39 -2.26
C GLY A 334 2.96 22.37 -1.26
N GLY A 335 2.32 21.23 -1.05
CA GLY A 335 1.29 21.02 -0.04
C GLY A 335 0.14 22.01 -0.15
N ASN A 336 -0.24 22.63 1.00
CA ASN A 336 -1.31 23.63 1.07
C ASN A 336 -0.85 25.08 0.67
N LYS A 337 0.43 25.27 0.37
CA LYS A 337 0.99 26.62 0.23
C LYS A 337 1.12 27.06 -1.23
N LYS A 338 1.66 26.19 -2.09
CA LYS A 338 2.00 26.54 -3.49
C LYS A 338 1.98 25.31 -4.39
N GLY A 339 2.00 25.52 -5.71
CA GLY A 339 2.40 24.50 -6.68
C GLY A 339 3.90 24.61 -6.95
N THR A 340 4.51 23.48 -7.29
CA THR A 340 5.91 23.42 -7.74
C THR A 340 5.96 23.00 -9.20
N LEU A 341 7.12 23.14 -9.84
CA LEU A 341 7.32 22.59 -11.18
C LEU A 341 6.95 21.10 -11.24
N GLY A 342 7.29 20.33 -10.20
CA GLY A 342 6.89 18.91 -10.08
C GLY A 342 5.37 18.69 -10.12
N SER A 343 4.59 19.55 -9.44
CA SER A 343 3.12 19.46 -9.48
C SER A 343 2.58 19.64 -10.91
N TYR A 344 3.12 20.63 -11.62
CA TYR A 344 2.65 20.93 -12.98
C TYR A 344 3.11 19.89 -14.00
N ILE A 345 4.33 19.35 -13.87
CA ILE A 345 4.80 18.23 -14.70
C ILE A 345 3.93 16.99 -14.45
N CYS A 346 3.66 16.64 -13.20
CA CYS A 346 2.82 15.48 -12.88
C CYS A 346 1.41 15.63 -13.45
N ILE A 347 0.75 16.78 -13.27
CA ILE A 347 -0.61 16.96 -13.79
C ILE A 347 -0.62 17.00 -15.32
N ALA A 348 0.37 17.62 -15.96
CA ALA A 348 0.50 17.64 -17.41
C ALA A 348 0.70 16.21 -17.94
N PHE A 349 1.60 15.42 -17.35
CA PHE A 349 1.81 14.03 -17.72
C PHE A 349 0.51 13.21 -17.59
N LEU A 350 -0.16 13.26 -16.45
CA LEU A 350 -1.41 12.53 -16.20
C LEU A 350 -2.52 12.98 -17.16
N SER A 351 -2.58 14.28 -17.49
CA SER A 351 -3.52 14.82 -18.48
C SER A 351 -3.23 14.30 -19.89
N THR A 352 -1.96 14.28 -20.29
CA THR A 352 -1.54 13.73 -21.59
C THR A 352 -1.90 12.26 -21.69
N VAL A 353 -1.59 11.47 -20.65
CA VAL A 353 -1.96 10.06 -20.59
C VAL A 353 -3.48 9.86 -20.73
N LEU A 354 -4.30 10.68 -20.06
CA LEU A 354 -5.76 10.62 -20.17
C LEU A 354 -6.24 10.89 -21.60
N VAL A 355 -5.67 11.89 -22.28
CA VAL A 355 -6.01 12.21 -23.68
C VAL A 355 -5.65 11.06 -24.62
N LEU A 356 -4.44 10.51 -24.46
CA LEU A 356 -3.98 9.39 -25.28
C LEU A 356 -4.89 8.15 -25.11
N LEU A 357 -5.19 7.77 -23.86
CA LEU A 357 -6.03 6.59 -23.58
C LEU A 357 -7.46 6.72 -24.09
N THR A 358 -8.03 7.90 -24.05
CA THR A 358 -9.40 8.11 -24.53
C THR A 358 -9.48 8.26 -26.04
N GLY A 359 -8.36 8.54 -26.71
CA GLY A 359 -8.30 8.88 -28.14
C GLY A 359 -9.08 10.15 -28.50
N LYS A 360 -9.58 10.91 -27.49
CA LYS A 360 -10.49 12.03 -27.69
C LYS A 360 -9.71 13.36 -27.67
N ILE A 361 -9.28 13.82 -28.84
CA ILE A 361 -8.48 15.04 -29.00
C ILE A 361 -9.18 16.29 -28.42
N TRP A 362 -10.51 16.32 -28.37
CA TRP A 362 -11.26 17.42 -27.76
C TRP A 362 -10.95 17.62 -26.27
N LEU A 363 -10.57 16.54 -25.55
CA LEU A 363 -10.12 16.63 -24.16
C LEU A 363 -8.87 17.47 -24.02
N LEU A 364 -7.96 17.43 -25.00
CA LEU A 364 -6.78 18.29 -25.02
C LEU A 364 -7.17 19.76 -25.05
N LEU A 365 -8.15 20.13 -25.89
CA LEU A 365 -8.65 21.50 -25.95
C LEU A 365 -9.27 21.94 -24.62
N VAL A 366 -10.05 21.10 -23.99
CA VAL A 366 -10.63 21.37 -22.66
C VAL A 366 -9.53 21.58 -21.62
N LEU A 367 -8.53 20.71 -21.58
CA LEU A 367 -7.41 20.81 -20.64
C LEU A 367 -6.57 22.07 -20.87
N LEU A 368 -6.33 22.46 -22.14
CA LEU A 368 -5.67 23.70 -22.49
C LEU A 368 -6.48 24.93 -22.06
N CYS A 369 -7.79 24.94 -22.32
CA CYS A 369 -8.67 26.00 -21.83
C CYS A 369 -8.64 26.12 -20.30
N LEU A 370 -8.71 24.99 -19.58
CA LEU A 370 -8.59 25.00 -18.12
C LEU A 370 -7.23 25.53 -17.64
N ALA A 371 -6.15 25.18 -18.34
CA ALA A 371 -4.82 25.70 -18.03
C ALA A 371 -4.73 27.23 -18.25
N ILE A 372 -5.30 27.74 -19.35
CA ILE A 372 -5.36 29.19 -19.63
C ILE A 372 -6.17 29.91 -18.56
N VAL A 373 -7.37 29.37 -18.23
CA VAL A 373 -8.21 29.93 -17.15
C VAL A 373 -7.47 29.91 -15.80
N PHE A 374 -6.74 28.84 -15.51
CA PHE A 374 -5.91 28.78 -14.30
C PHE A 374 -4.82 29.85 -14.28
N VAL A 375 -4.12 30.10 -15.40
CA VAL A 375 -3.09 31.15 -15.51
C VAL A 375 -3.71 32.50 -15.27
N LEU A 376 -4.82 32.84 -15.95
CA LEU A 376 -5.55 34.08 -15.79
C LEU A 376 -6.01 34.30 -14.36
N LEU A 377 -6.70 33.34 -13.77
CA LEU A 377 -7.15 33.40 -12.38
C LEU A 377 -6.00 33.53 -11.40
N SER A 378 -4.87 32.86 -11.69
CA SER A 378 -3.67 32.93 -10.86
C SER A 378 -3.01 34.30 -10.85
N TYR A 379 -3.13 35.02 -11.94
CA TYR A 379 -2.59 36.38 -12.08
C TYR A 379 -3.40 37.38 -11.25
N PHE A 380 -4.74 37.34 -11.36
CA PHE A 380 -5.60 38.30 -10.71
C PHE A 380 -5.94 37.95 -9.24
N PHE A 381 -5.94 36.66 -8.88
CA PHE A 381 -6.45 36.16 -7.57
C PHE A 381 -5.47 35.21 -6.86
N PRO A 382 -4.50 35.70 -6.07
CA PRO A 382 -3.48 34.85 -5.41
C PRO A 382 -4.08 33.78 -4.48
N LYS A 383 -5.20 34.07 -3.79
CA LYS A 383 -5.90 33.08 -2.93
C LYS A 383 -6.52 31.94 -3.75
N VAL A 384 -7.04 32.25 -4.94
CA VAL A 384 -7.55 31.24 -5.89
C VAL A 384 -6.41 30.35 -6.39
N LYS A 385 -5.28 30.94 -6.78
CA LYS A 385 -4.06 30.22 -7.16
C LYS A 385 -3.64 29.21 -6.07
N GLN A 386 -3.59 29.64 -4.81
CA GLN A 386 -3.22 28.76 -3.70
C GLN A 386 -4.23 27.61 -3.55
N SER A 387 -5.54 27.88 -3.66
CA SER A 387 -6.57 26.86 -3.58
C SER A 387 -6.45 25.82 -4.70
N ILE A 388 -6.27 26.27 -5.95
CA ILE A 388 -6.12 25.38 -7.11
C ILE A 388 -4.85 24.53 -6.97
N ASN A 389 -3.71 25.14 -6.62
CA ASN A 389 -2.46 24.41 -6.40
C ASN A 389 -2.59 23.34 -5.32
N THR A 390 -3.26 23.64 -4.22
CA THR A 390 -3.53 22.65 -3.17
C THR A 390 -4.36 21.48 -3.70
N ASN A 391 -5.37 21.76 -4.52
CA ASN A 391 -6.24 20.73 -5.09
C ASN A 391 -5.48 19.88 -6.13
N ILE A 392 -4.62 20.48 -6.96
CA ILE A 392 -3.72 19.76 -7.86
C ILE A 392 -2.79 18.84 -7.05
N ASN A 393 -2.14 19.34 -6.01
CA ASN A 393 -1.24 18.54 -5.18
C ASN A 393 -1.96 17.37 -4.52
N LEU A 394 -3.20 17.56 -4.04
CA LEU A 394 -4.04 16.48 -3.50
C LEU A 394 -4.36 15.44 -4.57
N LEU A 395 -4.84 15.88 -5.74
CA LEU A 395 -5.22 15.00 -6.84
C LEU A 395 -4.02 14.18 -7.32
N VAL A 396 -2.88 14.83 -7.59
CA VAL A 396 -1.63 14.17 -7.99
C VAL A 396 -1.18 13.15 -6.94
N THR A 397 -1.24 13.51 -5.65
CA THR A 397 -0.85 12.59 -4.58
C THR A 397 -1.74 11.35 -4.54
N MET A 398 -3.05 11.50 -4.72
CA MET A 398 -4.00 10.38 -4.70
C MET A 398 -3.91 9.54 -5.98
N LEU A 399 -3.70 10.14 -7.15
CA LEU A 399 -3.48 9.42 -8.41
C LEU A 399 -2.20 8.56 -8.35
N LEU A 400 -1.09 9.13 -7.88
CA LEU A 400 0.16 8.40 -7.69
C LEU A 400 0.05 7.34 -6.59
N GLY A 401 -0.71 7.62 -5.52
CA GLY A 401 -1.04 6.65 -4.49
C GLY A 401 -1.87 5.48 -5.03
N GLY A 402 -2.84 5.75 -5.90
CA GLY A 402 -3.60 4.72 -6.61
C GLY A 402 -2.69 3.88 -7.52
N PHE A 403 -1.89 4.51 -8.36
CA PHE A 403 -0.94 3.84 -9.23
C PHE A 403 0.07 2.98 -8.44
N TRP A 404 0.47 3.42 -7.25
CA TRP A 404 1.34 2.62 -6.37
C TRP A 404 0.70 1.30 -5.94
N HIS A 405 -0.64 1.21 -5.79
CA HIS A 405 -1.31 -0.02 -5.40
C HIS A 405 -1.23 -1.11 -6.48
N GLY A 406 -1.34 -0.76 -7.76
CA GLY A 406 -1.29 -1.75 -8.83
C GLY A 406 -1.02 -1.16 -10.22
N SER A 407 -0.53 -2.01 -11.11
CA SER A 407 -0.23 -1.69 -12.52
C SER A 407 -1.50 -1.86 -13.38
N SER A 408 -2.55 -1.11 -13.07
CA SER A 408 -3.80 -1.11 -13.83
C SER A 408 -4.43 0.29 -13.82
N TRP A 409 -5.12 0.64 -14.89
CA TRP A 409 -5.92 1.86 -14.99
C TRP A 409 -6.98 1.98 -13.91
N LEU A 410 -7.51 0.85 -13.45
CA LEU A 410 -8.52 0.83 -12.38
C LEU A 410 -8.00 1.40 -11.07
N PHE A 411 -6.75 1.14 -10.71
CA PHE A 411 -6.12 1.74 -9.53
C PHE A 411 -5.90 3.26 -9.69
N ILE A 412 -5.59 3.73 -10.91
CA ILE A 412 -5.47 5.17 -11.21
C ILE A 412 -6.83 5.84 -11.07
N ILE A 413 -7.90 5.23 -11.62
CA ILE A 413 -9.29 5.71 -11.49
C ILE A 413 -9.68 5.76 -10.01
N TRP A 414 -9.44 4.69 -9.27
CA TRP A 414 -9.71 4.65 -7.83
C TRP A 414 -8.99 5.77 -7.06
N GLY A 415 -7.70 5.99 -7.33
CA GLY A 415 -6.94 7.09 -6.76
C GLY A 415 -7.51 8.46 -7.15
N GLY A 416 -7.87 8.64 -8.41
CA GLY A 416 -8.50 9.85 -8.94
C GLY A 416 -9.84 10.17 -8.27
N LEU A 417 -10.72 9.18 -8.12
CA LEU A 417 -12.01 9.33 -7.43
C LEU A 417 -11.83 9.75 -5.96
N ASN A 418 -10.90 9.11 -5.25
CA ASN A 418 -10.59 9.49 -3.87
C ASN A 418 -9.95 10.89 -3.79
N GLY A 419 -9.10 11.26 -4.75
CA GLY A 419 -8.56 12.61 -4.87
C GLY A 419 -9.63 13.65 -5.12
N LEU A 420 -10.56 13.38 -6.05
CA LEU A 420 -11.73 14.22 -6.30
C LEU A 420 -12.64 14.32 -5.06
N GLY A 421 -12.86 13.22 -4.35
CA GLY A 421 -13.61 13.23 -3.09
C GLY A 421 -13.01 14.18 -2.04
N LEU A 422 -11.68 14.21 -1.91
CA LEU A 422 -10.99 15.17 -1.04
C LEU A 422 -11.15 16.61 -1.50
N VAL A 423 -11.09 16.88 -2.81
CA VAL A 423 -11.28 18.22 -3.39
C VAL A 423 -12.73 18.69 -3.17
N VAL A 424 -13.71 17.83 -3.49
CA VAL A 424 -15.14 18.13 -3.30
C VAL A 424 -15.44 18.40 -1.83
N HIS A 425 -14.96 17.53 -0.93
CA HIS A 425 -15.13 17.74 0.52
C HIS A 425 -14.54 19.08 0.97
N LYS A 426 -13.35 19.45 0.51
CA LYS A 426 -12.71 20.74 0.85
C LYS A 426 -13.52 21.95 0.34
N LEU A 427 -14.15 21.83 -0.83
CA LEU A 427 -15.04 22.86 -1.37
C LEU A 427 -16.34 22.91 -0.56
N TRP A 428 -16.93 21.73 -0.26
CA TRP A 428 -18.13 21.60 0.56
C TRP A 428 -17.98 22.25 1.92
N LEU A 429 -16.84 22.09 2.59
CA LEU A 429 -16.59 22.71 3.89
C LEU A 429 -16.67 24.25 3.89
N LYS A 430 -16.58 24.91 2.72
CA LYS A 430 -16.72 26.38 2.62
C LYS A 430 -18.17 26.84 2.68
N ILE A 431 -19.10 26.00 2.23
CA ILE A 431 -20.53 26.32 2.10
C ILE A 431 -21.41 25.45 2.99
N SER A 432 -20.87 24.42 3.63
CA SER A 432 -21.62 23.43 4.40
C SER A 432 -22.30 24.06 5.63
N PRO A 433 -23.62 23.89 5.78
CA PRO A 433 -24.33 24.28 6.98
C PRO A 433 -24.05 23.35 8.18
N PHE A 434 -23.46 22.17 7.91
CA PHE A 434 -23.21 21.13 8.92
C PHE A 434 -21.80 21.16 9.54
N LYS A 435 -20.99 22.16 9.18
CA LYS A 435 -19.58 22.23 9.59
C LYS A 435 -19.34 22.15 11.11
N ASN A 436 -20.27 22.70 11.91
CA ASN A 436 -20.17 22.78 13.36
C ASN A 436 -21.34 22.04 14.06
N THR A 437 -21.98 21.10 13.39
CA THR A 437 -23.13 20.40 13.96
C THR A 437 -22.71 19.38 15.00
N ASN A 438 -23.46 19.36 16.13
CA ASN A 438 -23.33 18.30 17.12
C ASN A 438 -24.48 17.27 17.05
N SER A 439 -25.43 17.45 16.11
CA SER A 439 -26.54 16.51 15.92
C SER A 439 -26.07 15.10 15.63
N PHE A 440 -26.51 14.12 16.40
CA PHE A 440 -26.23 12.72 16.21
C PHE A 440 -26.68 12.23 14.82
N PHE A 441 -27.89 12.58 14.42
CA PHE A 441 -28.44 12.17 13.11
C PHE A 441 -27.61 12.69 11.93
N VAL A 442 -27.14 13.94 12.00
CA VAL A 442 -26.28 14.52 10.95
C VAL A 442 -24.93 13.78 10.92
N LYS A 443 -24.35 13.46 12.07
CA LYS A 443 -23.09 12.69 12.12
C LYS A 443 -23.27 11.30 11.51
N VAL A 444 -24.35 10.60 11.82
CA VAL A 444 -24.66 9.29 11.22
C VAL A 444 -24.82 9.41 9.70
N MET A 445 -25.59 10.41 9.23
CA MET A 445 -25.75 10.67 7.81
C MET A 445 -24.40 10.90 7.09
N LEU A 446 -23.52 11.71 7.67
CA LEU A 446 -22.18 11.98 7.11
C LEU A 446 -21.31 10.73 7.08
N VAL A 447 -21.38 9.89 8.10
CA VAL A 447 -20.68 8.58 8.13
C VAL A 447 -21.20 7.68 7.01
N LEU A 448 -22.53 7.57 6.84
CA LEU A 448 -23.13 6.75 5.79
C LEU A 448 -22.75 7.24 4.39
N ILE A 449 -22.79 8.56 4.14
CA ILE A 449 -22.35 9.15 2.86
C ILE A 449 -20.88 8.82 2.59
N THR A 450 -20.02 8.99 3.59
CA THR A 450 -18.59 8.70 3.46
C THR A 450 -18.35 7.22 3.20
N LEU A 451 -18.98 6.35 3.98
CA LEU A 451 -18.88 4.89 3.81
C LEU A 451 -19.34 4.45 2.41
N THR A 452 -20.50 4.99 1.96
CA THR A 452 -21.03 4.70 0.61
C THR A 452 -20.04 5.12 -0.46
N PHE A 453 -19.57 6.36 -0.42
CA PHE A 453 -18.57 6.86 -1.38
C PHE A 453 -17.31 5.97 -1.42
N ILE A 454 -16.74 5.68 -0.26
CA ILE A 454 -15.52 4.84 -0.17
C ILE A 454 -15.80 3.42 -0.69
N SER A 455 -16.96 2.83 -0.37
CA SER A 455 -17.31 1.47 -0.81
C SER A 455 -17.49 1.40 -2.32
N PHE A 456 -18.17 2.37 -2.94
CA PHE A 456 -18.34 2.40 -4.39
C PHE A 456 -17.05 2.70 -5.15
N THR A 457 -16.15 3.53 -4.63
CA THR A 457 -14.84 3.71 -5.27
C THR A 457 -14.02 2.41 -5.29
N ARG A 458 -14.22 1.52 -4.33
CA ARG A 458 -13.54 0.22 -4.24
C ARG A 458 -13.98 -0.81 -5.29
N ILE A 459 -15.05 -0.58 -6.01
CA ILE A 459 -15.40 -1.38 -7.20
C ILE A 459 -14.21 -1.39 -8.17
N PHE A 460 -13.61 -0.21 -8.42
CA PHE A 460 -12.43 -0.09 -9.26
C PHE A 460 -11.17 -0.73 -8.64
N PHE A 461 -11.08 -0.80 -7.33
CA PHE A 461 -9.95 -1.43 -6.65
C PHE A 461 -9.99 -2.97 -6.71
N ARG A 462 -11.21 -3.57 -6.69
CA ARG A 462 -11.39 -5.03 -6.63
C ARG A 462 -11.56 -5.67 -8.02
N SER A 463 -12.12 -4.95 -8.99
CA SER A 463 -12.39 -5.50 -10.31
C SER A 463 -11.10 -5.72 -11.10
N ASP A 464 -11.07 -6.77 -11.91
CA ASP A 464 -9.92 -7.10 -12.75
C ASP A 464 -9.83 -6.21 -14.01
N ASN A 465 -10.98 -5.78 -14.54
CA ASN A 465 -11.07 -4.98 -15.75
C ASN A 465 -12.31 -4.06 -15.74
N LEU A 466 -12.39 -3.15 -16.72
CA LEU A 466 -13.50 -2.21 -16.87
C LEU A 466 -14.81 -2.90 -17.24
N GLU A 467 -14.77 -4.05 -17.88
CA GLU A 467 -15.95 -4.83 -18.23
C GLU A 467 -16.66 -5.30 -16.95
N THR A 468 -15.92 -5.88 -16.00
CA THR A 468 -16.46 -6.26 -14.68
C THR A 468 -17.08 -5.06 -13.95
N VAL A 469 -16.45 -3.90 -14.00
CA VAL A 469 -17.01 -2.66 -13.43
C VAL A 469 -18.33 -2.30 -14.10
N SER A 470 -18.39 -2.36 -15.43
CA SER A 470 -19.62 -2.10 -16.21
C SER A 470 -20.73 -3.06 -15.86
N LEU A 471 -20.43 -4.36 -15.77
CA LEU A 471 -21.39 -5.39 -15.38
C LEU A 471 -21.94 -5.16 -13.96
N ILE A 472 -21.09 -4.78 -13.00
CA ILE A 472 -21.52 -4.45 -11.63
C ILE A 472 -22.52 -3.29 -11.66
N PHE A 473 -22.27 -2.22 -12.41
CA PHE A 473 -23.19 -1.10 -12.53
C PHE A 473 -24.48 -1.49 -13.28
N ASP A 474 -24.39 -2.34 -14.31
CA ASP A 474 -25.56 -2.85 -15.02
C ASP A 474 -26.47 -3.64 -14.07
N ARG A 475 -25.90 -4.54 -13.24
CA ARG A 475 -26.68 -5.31 -12.25
C ARG A 475 -27.39 -4.41 -11.25
N ILE A 476 -26.74 -3.35 -10.78
CA ILE A 476 -27.34 -2.39 -9.85
C ILE A 476 -28.48 -1.60 -10.53
N ASN A 477 -28.29 -1.15 -11.76
CA ASN A 477 -29.25 -0.26 -12.43
C ASN A 477 -30.42 -1.02 -13.06
N ASN A 478 -30.16 -2.15 -13.72
CA ASN A 478 -31.14 -2.82 -14.58
C ASN A 478 -31.66 -4.14 -13.98
N HIS A 479 -30.98 -4.73 -12.99
CA HIS A 479 -31.29 -6.04 -12.44
C HIS A 479 -31.29 -6.03 -10.89
N PHE A 480 -31.90 -5.01 -10.29
CA PHE A 480 -31.81 -4.79 -8.85
C PHE A 480 -32.40 -5.92 -8.01
N GLY A 481 -33.52 -6.55 -8.46
CA GLY A 481 -34.08 -7.75 -7.84
C GLY A 481 -34.68 -7.54 -6.46
N ALA A 482 -35.30 -6.39 -6.20
CA ALA A 482 -35.86 -6.01 -4.88
C ALA A 482 -36.89 -7.02 -4.35
N ALA A 483 -37.66 -7.69 -5.21
CA ALA A 483 -38.62 -8.73 -4.83
C ALA A 483 -37.97 -9.96 -4.16
N LEU A 484 -36.70 -10.24 -4.42
CA LEU A 484 -35.94 -11.37 -3.88
C LEU A 484 -35.20 -11.05 -2.58
N THR A 485 -35.25 -9.79 -2.11
CA THR A 485 -34.40 -9.30 -1.01
C THR A 485 -34.52 -10.15 0.26
N LEU A 486 -35.74 -10.58 0.64
CA LEU A 486 -35.94 -11.36 1.86
C LEU A 486 -35.33 -12.79 1.73
N HIS A 487 -35.44 -13.38 0.55
CA HIS A 487 -34.82 -14.69 0.27
C HIS A 487 -33.29 -14.60 0.31
N ILE A 488 -32.72 -13.55 -0.26
CA ILE A 488 -31.28 -13.24 -0.27
C ILE A 488 -30.79 -13.06 1.17
N ILE A 489 -31.49 -12.27 2.01
CA ILE A 489 -31.11 -12.04 3.41
C ILE A 489 -31.10 -13.37 4.17
N LYS A 490 -32.08 -14.24 3.98
CA LYS A 490 -32.14 -15.57 4.63
C LYS A 490 -30.99 -16.47 4.16
N GLY A 491 -30.70 -16.48 2.85
CA GLY A 491 -29.62 -17.30 2.28
C GLY A 491 -28.22 -16.92 2.78
N TYR A 492 -27.98 -15.62 3.00
CA TYR A 492 -26.69 -15.11 3.45
C TYR A 492 -26.71 -14.55 4.89
N ALA A 493 -27.62 -15.02 5.73
CA ALA A 493 -27.83 -14.49 7.09
C ALA A 493 -26.55 -14.42 7.94
N VAL A 494 -25.66 -15.40 7.84
CA VAL A 494 -24.37 -15.42 8.57
C VAL A 494 -23.45 -14.30 8.05
N VAL A 495 -23.32 -14.15 6.72
CA VAL A 495 -22.49 -13.09 6.11
C VAL A 495 -23.00 -11.71 6.54
N PHE A 496 -24.31 -11.48 6.46
CA PHE A 496 -24.92 -10.21 6.85
C PHE A 496 -24.79 -9.94 8.36
N SER A 497 -24.89 -10.96 9.20
CA SER A 497 -24.64 -10.81 10.64
C SER A 497 -23.18 -10.42 10.93
N VAL A 498 -22.23 -11.07 10.27
CA VAL A 498 -20.80 -10.71 10.39
C VAL A 498 -20.55 -9.28 9.90
N MET A 499 -21.18 -8.87 8.79
CA MET A 499 -21.08 -7.51 8.28
C MET A 499 -21.66 -6.48 9.27
N ALA A 500 -22.86 -6.72 9.78
CA ALA A 500 -23.52 -5.83 10.73
C ALA A 500 -22.68 -5.65 12.00
N ILE A 501 -22.20 -6.75 12.59
CA ILE A 501 -21.33 -6.73 13.77
C ILE A 501 -20.02 -5.99 13.44
N GLY A 502 -19.40 -6.28 12.31
CA GLY A 502 -18.16 -5.63 11.87
C GLY A 502 -18.29 -4.11 11.75
N TYR A 503 -19.38 -3.61 11.14
CA TYR A 503 -19.63 -2.16 11.02
C TYR A 503 -20.02 -1.49 12.34
N LEU A 504 -20.69 -2.21 13.26
CA LEU A 504 -20.99 -1.69 14.60
C LEU A 504 -19.74 -1.52 15.46
N ILE A 505 -18.79 -2.45 15.36
CA ILE A 505 -17.53 -2.39 16.11
C ILE A 505 -16.59 -1.31 15.55
N HIS A 506 -16.52 -1.18 14.26
CA HIS A 506 -15.56 -0.35 13.53
C HIS A 506 -16.16 0.83 12.80
#